data_afe425ec47eda023b86f4eacd4901187
#
_entry.id   afe425ec47eda023b86f4eacd4901187
#
_cell.length_a   1.000
_cell.length_b   1.000
_cell.length_c   1.000
_cell.angle_alpha   90.00
_cell.angle_beta   90.00
_cell.angle_gamma   90.00
#
_symmetry.space_group_name_H-M   'P 1'
#
loop_
_entity.id
_entity.type
_entity.pdbx_description
1 polymer ?
#
loop_
_entity_poly.entity_id
_entity_poly.type
_entity_poly.pdbx_seq_one_letter_code
_entity_poly.pdbx_strand_id
1 'polypeptide(L)'
;LDGFKFKSLDSYLRDKLKIKSKNKLNFTKYNYQITKYEGSVIYGAGFAGKELYFNLKEKKEKIIFFVDDDPKKHNTIFQDIPVISFEDLKKINNQKTIDKVFIAIPSLKKNKIEMMNKKLNKFFFDVRYLPEKKFILNDKINLNDLKIDQINSLINREQIHRKKIHSFKHKNVLVTGAVGTIGHEICRQLVFQKAKKIIGIDHSEIGIYQKKNELEKKVQLQLSNINDSITLNKLIKKHKINLIIHAAAYKHVNILEDNILSAVNNNIFGTKNLCEISRKNNIDLILISTDKAAKPTSILGYTKRVSEQLIEFYNINNIKNN
;
A
#
# COMPACT_ATOMS: atom_id res chain seq x y z
N LEU A 1 22.67 -30.26 -13.42
CA LEU A 1 23.01 -28.82 -13.71
C LEU A 1 22.60 -28.44 -15.13
N ASP A 2 21.52 -29.04 -15.62
CA ASP A 2 21.09 -28.83 -16.99
C ASP A 2 20.12 -27.65 -17.10
N GLY A 3 20.52 -26.65 -17.88
CA GLY A 3 19.56 -25.94 -18.67
C GLY A 3 19.19 -24.52 -18.33
N PHE A 4 20.03 -23.71 -17.70
CA PHE A 4 19.81 -22.27 -17.73
C PHE A 4 20.38 -21.67 -19.02
N LYS A 5 19.62 -21.68 -20.12
CA LYS A 5 19.97 -20.95 -21.34
C LYS A 5 19.58 -19.48 -21.17
N PHE A 6 20.56 -18.63 -20.86
CA PHE A 6 20.40 -17.20 -20.89
C PHE A 6 20.58 -16.68 -22.32
N LYS A 7 19.59 -15.92 -22.80
CA LYS A 7 19.70 -15.14 -24.02
C LYS A 7 20.03 -13.68 -23.67
N SER A 8 20.61 -12.95 -24.59
CA SER A 8 20.89 -11.53 -24.40
C SER A 8 19.58 -10.74 -24.31
N LEU A 9 19.50 -9.82 -23.35
CA LEU A 9 18.38 -8.87 -23.20
C LEU A 9 18.21 -8.03 -24.48
N ASP A 10 19.32 -7.65 -25.13
CA ASP A 10 19.30 -6.91 -26.39
C ASP A 10 18.55 -7.68 -27.50
N SER A 11 18.81 -8.98 -27.62
CA SER A 11 18.13 -9.87 -28.58
C SER A 11 16.62 -9.96 -28.31
N TYR A 12 16.25 -10.13 -27.04
CA TYR A 12 14.84 -10.20 -26.62
C TYR A 12 14.08 -8.91 -26.91
N LEU A 13 14.66 -7.76 -26.55
CA LEU A 13 14.04 -6.46 -26.75
C LEU A 13 13.90 -6.13 -28.24
N ARG A 14 14.88 -6.53 -29.09
CA ARG A 14 14.78 -6.36 -30.55
C ARG A 14 13.60 -7.12 -31.13
N ASP A 15 13.43 -8.37 -30.72
CA ASP A 15 12.33 -9.23 -31.17
C ASP A 15 10.96 -8.68 -30.72
N LYS A 16 10.81 -8.39 -29.44
CA LYS A 16 9.54 -7.90 -28.86
C LYS A 16 9.16 -6.50 -29.30
N LEU A 17 10.12 -5.62 -29.50
CA LEU A 17 9.90 -4.22 -29.88
C LEU A 17 10.01 -3.98 -31.39
N LYS A 18 10.26 -5.03 -32.20
CA LYS A 18 10.46 -4.97 -33.66
C LYS A 18 11.53 -3.95 -34.10
N ILE A 19 12.62 -3.84 -33.31
CA ILE A 19 13.68 -2.87 -33.54
C ILE A 19 14.67 -3.41 -34.58
N LYS A 20 14.75 -2.77 -35.74
CA LYS A 20 15.64 -3.17 -36.87
C LYS A 20 17.09 -2.65 -36.76
N SER A 21 17.39 -1.76 -35.81
CA SER A 21 18.72 -1.14 -35.67
C SER A 21 19.76 -2.11 -35.10
N LYS A 22 21.00 -2.09 -35.62
CA LYS A 22 22.11 -2.96 -35.19
C LYS A 22 22.90 -2.42 -33.98
N ASN A 23 22.62 -1.22 -33.48
CA ASN A 23 23.34 -0.61 -32.37
C ASN A 23 22.93 -1.24 -31.01
N LYS A 24 23.88 -1.37 -30.07
CA LYS A 24 23.62 -1.85 -28.71
C LYS A 24 22.48 -1.04 -28.07
N LEU A 25 21.46 -1.71 -27.59
CA LEU A 25 20.34 -1.08 -26.91
C LEU A 25 20.82 -0.54 -25.56
N ASN A 26 20.78 0.79 -25.42
CA ASN A 26 21.09 1.44 -24.14
C ASN A 26 19.79 1.61 -23.35
N PHE A 27 19.67 0.93 -22.20
CA PHE A 27 18.44 0.85 -21.38
C PHE A 27 17.86 2.22 -21.04
N THR A 28 18.71 3.23 -20.84
CA THR A 28 18.30 4.59 -20.54
C THR A 28 17.58 5.30 -21.70
N LYS A 29 17.83 4.88 -22.94
CA LYS A 29 17.23 5.50 -24.14
C LYS A 29 15.85 4.93 -24.48
N TYR A 30 15.49 3.75 -23.96
CA TYR A 30 14.22 3.06 -24.21
C TYR A 30 13.19 3.18 -23.09
N ASN A 31 13.43 4.00 -22.08
CA ASN A 31 12.48 4.29 -21.00
C ASN A 31 11.08 4.74 -21.50
N TYR A 32 10.99 5.23 -22.71
CA TYR A 32 9.72 5.68 -23.31
C TYR A 32 8.79 4.54 -23.77
N GLN A 33 9.31 3.35 -24.07
CA GLN A 33 8.51 2.23 -24.55
C GLN A 33 8.17 1.19 -23.48
N ILE A 34 8.82 1.22 -22.32
CA ILE A 34 8.55 0.34 -21.17
C ILE A 34 7.24 0.71 -20.46
N THR A 35 6.65 1.87 -20.75
CA THR A 35 5.37 2.33 -20.19
C THR A 35 4.16 1.44 -20.46
N LYS A 36 4.30 0.42 -21.32
CA LYS A 36 3.23 -0.53 -21.68
C LYS A 36 3.21 -1.83 -20.87
N TYR A 37 4.17 -2.06 -19.98
CA TYR A 37 4.27 -3.32 -19.24
C TYR A 37 3.66 -3.20 -17.84
N GLU A 38 2.37 -3.52 -17.72
CA GLU A 38 1.75 -3.79 -16.42
C GLU A 38 1.93 -5.27 -16.07
N GLY A 39 2.35 -5.57 -14.85
CA GLY A 39 2.54 -6.94 -14.37
C GLY A 39 3.40 -7.05 -13.13
N SER A 40 3.72 -8.27 -12.78
CA SER A 40 4.44 -8.64 -11.55
C SER A 40 5.91 -8.97 -11.81
N VAL A 41 6.70 -8.95 -10.76
CA VAL A 41 8.16 -9.17 -10.78
C VAL A 41 8.53 -10.28 -9.81
N ILE A 42 9.50 -11.13 -10.20
CA ILE A 42 10.10 -12.14 -9.30
C ILE A 42 11.51 -11.68 -8.91
N TYR A 43 11.74 -11.49 -7.61
CA TYR A 43 13.06 -11.18 -7.05
C TYR A 43 13.78 -12.48 -6.68
N GLY A 44 14.81 -12.82 -7.41
CA GLY A 44 15.59 -14.03 -7.37
C GLY A 44 15.47 -14.82 -8.69
N ALA A 45 16.47 -14.71 -9.58
CA ALA A 45 16.60 -15.46 -10.83
C ALA A 45 17.42 -16.74 -10.57
N GLY A 46 16.93 -17.61 -9.69
CA GLY A 46 17.49 -18.90 -9.34
C GLY A 46 16.46 -20.01 -9.45
N PHE A 47 16.77 -21.20 -8.90
CA PHE A 47 15.89 -22.36 -8.96
C PHE A 47 14.50 -22.05 -8.38
N ALA A 48 14.42 -21.46 -7.18
CA ALA A 48 13.13 -21.10 -6.56
C ALA A 48 12.35 -20.07 -7.38
N GLY A 49 13.03 -19.13 -8.02
CA GLY A 49 12.40 -18.17 -8.94
C GLY A 49 11.81 -18.83 -10.17
N LYS A 50 12.50 -19.85 -10.72
CA LYS A 50 12.01 -20.65 -11.83
C LYS A 50 10.74 -21.41 -11.48
N GLU A 51 10.75 -22.14 -10.37
CA GLU A 51 9.59 -22.89 -9.89
C GLU A 51 8.38 -21.95 -9.63
N LEU A 52 8.64 -20.83 -8.97
CA LEU A 52 7.59 -19.84 -8.72
C LEU A 52 7.05 -19.27 -10.04
N TYR A 53 7.89 -19.00 -11.03
CA TYR A 53 7.46 -18.52 -12.34
C TYR A 53 6.47 -19.46 -13.02
N PHE A 54 6.77 -20.78 -13.06
CA PHE A 54 5.85 -21.73 -13.66
C PHE A 54 4.52 -21.81 -12.94
N ASN A 55 4.53 -21.82 -11.60
CA ASN A 55 3.31 -21.81 -10.79
C ASN A 55 2.46 -20.53 -11.03
N LEU A 56 3.11 -19.37 -11.15
CA LEU A 56 2.42 -18.10 -11.40
C LEU A 56 1.88 -18.04 -12.84
N LYS A 57 2.59 -18.60 -13.79
CA LYS A 57 2.18 -18.69 -15.20
C LYS A 57 0.92 -19.56 -15.37
N GLU A 58 0.82 -20.70 -14.69
CA GLU A 58 -0.40 -21.54 -14.65
C GLU A 58 -1.61 -20.76 -14.13
N LYS A 59 -1.39 -19.87 -13.17
CA LYS A 59 -2.42 -19.00 -12.58
C LYS A 59 -2.66 -17.71 -13.36
N LYS A 60 -2.13 -17.61 -14.59
CA LYS A 60 -2.26 -16.45 -15.49
C LYS A 60 -1.71 -15.13 -14.90
N GLU A 61 -0.81 -15.21 -13.90
CA GLU A 61 -0.10 -14.03 -13.39
C GLU A 61 0.97 -13.61 -14.42
N LYS A 62 0.91 -12.36 -14.86
CA LYS A 62 1.82 -11.83 -15.87
C LYS A 62 3.15 -11.40 -15.22
N ILE A 63 4.20 -12.16 -15.42
CA ILE A 63 5.55 -11.81 -14.96
C ILE A 63 6.28 -11.04 -16.06
N ILE A 64 6.81 -9.87 -15.72
CA ILE A 64 7.46 -8.95 -16.68
C ILE A 64 8.97 -8.89 -16.51
N PHE A 65 9.49 -9.09 -15.29
CA PHE A 65 10.92 -9.10 -15.01
C PHE A 65 11.27 -10.11 -13.93
N PHE A 66 12.49 -10.67 -14.04
CA PHE A 66 13.22 -11.15 -12.88
C PHE A 66 14.16 -10.06 -12.38
N VAL A 67 14.36 -10.01 -11.07
CA VAL A 67 15.37 -9.16 -10.43
C VAL A 67 16.34 -10.07 -9.68
N ASP A 68 17.63 -9.79 -9.79
CA ASP A 68 18.64 -10.53 -9.04
C ASP A 68 19.73 -9.56 -8.57
N ASP A 69 20.34 -9.84 -7.41
CA ASP A 69 21.43 -9.02 -6.88
C ASP A 69 22.80 -9.38 -7.52
N ASP A 70 22.90 -10.53 -8.21
CA ASP A 70 24.10 -10.96 -8.90
C ASP A 70 24.28 -10.20 -10.24
N PRO A 71 25.31 -9.33 -10.37
CA PRO A 71 25.53 -8.56 -11.58
C PRO A 71 25.77 -9.43 -12.84
N LYS A 72 26.24 -10.68 -12.67
CA LYS A 72 26.48 -11.60 -13.80
C LYS A 72 25.19 -12.03 -14.50
N LYS A 73 24.06 -11.94 -13.81
CA LYS A 73 22.74 -12.26 -14.36
C LYS A 73 22.05 -11.06 -14.98
N HIS A 74 22.51 -9.85 -14.71
CA HIS A 74 21.88 -8.66 -15.25
C HIS A 74 22.01 -8.62 -16.78
N ASN A 75 20.98 -8.05 -17.43
CA ASN A 75 20.89 -7.93 -18.88
C ASN A 75 20.90 -9.30 -19.62
N THR A 76 20.47 -10.36 -18.94
CA THR A 76 20.24 -11.69 -19.52
C THR A 76 18.75 -12.01 -19.57
N ILE A 77 18.42 -13.13 -20.19
CA ILE A 77 17.05 -13.64 -20.25
C ILE A 77 16.96 -14.96 -19.50
N PHE A 78 16.03 -15.04 -18.56
CA PHE A 78 15.74 -16.21 -17.77
C PHE A 78 14.27 -16.61 -17.92
N GLN A 79 14.00 -17.83 -18.41
CA GLN A 79 12.65 -18.31 -18.73
C GLN A 79 11.87 -17.36 -19.68
N ASP A 80 12.53 -16.88 -20.72
CA ASP A 80 12.03 -15.89 -21.68
C ASP A 80 11.64 -14.53 -21.05
N ILE A 81 12.05 -14.27 -19.82
CA ILE A 81 11.83 -13.02 -19.08
C ILE A 81 13.17 -12.32 -18.82
N PRO A 82 13.27 -11.00 -19.00
CA PRO A 82 14.50 -10.26 -18.73
C PRO A 82 14.87 -10.27 -17.24
N VAL A 83 16.18 -10.38 -16.96
CA VAL A 83 16.75 -10.21 -15.62
C VAL A 83 17.36 -8.83 -15.51
N ILE A 84 16.92 -8.05 -14.53
CA ILE A 84 17.37 -6.67 -14.31
C ILE A 84 17.91 -6.47 -12.89
N SER A 85 18.62 -5.37 -12.68
CA SER A 85 19.06 -4.96 -11.35
C SER A 85 17.91 -4.35 -10.54
N PHE A 86 18.07 -4.29 -9.21
CA PHE A 86 17.10 -3.57 -8.36
C PHE A 86 17.07 -2.06 -8.67
N GLU A 87 18.19 -1.48 -9.06
CA GLU A 87 18.25 -0.06 -9.44
C GLU A 87 17.45 0.23 -10.71
N ASP A 88 17.51 -0.66 -11.71
CA ASP A 88 16.71 -0.53 -12.92
C ASP A 88 15.22 -0.76 -12.63
N LEU A 89 14.90 -1.71 -11.75
CA LEU A 89 13.54 -1.90 -11.27
C LEU A 89 12.95 -0.63 -10.64
N LYS A 90 13.74 0.11 -9.83
CA LYS A 90 13.31 1.38 -9.24
C LYS A 90 13.01 2.44 -10.29
N LYS A 91 13.87 2.53 -11.32
CA LYS A 91 13.66 3.49 -12.42
C LYS A 91 12.37 3.19 -13.19
N ILE A 92 12.12 1.90 -13.47
CA ILE A 92 10.90 1.44 -14.15
C ILE A 92 9.66 1.72 -13.30
N ASN A 93 9.73 1.47 -11.99
CA ASN A 93 8.59 1.68 -11.09
C ASN A 93 8.19 3.15 -10.90
N ASN A 94 9.05 4.11 -11.24
CA ASN A 94 8.65 5.52 -11.26
C ASN A 94 7.43 5.79 -12.15
N GLN A 95 7.14 4.88 -13.09
CA GLN A 95 5.95 4.90 -13.94
C GLN A 95 4.77 4.06 -13.40
N LYS A 96 4.93 3.40 -12.23
CA LYS A 96 3.89 2.60 -11.54
C LYS A 96 3.27 1.48 -12.40
N THR A 97 4.09 0.72 -13.07
CA THR A 97 3.66 -0.40 -13.93
C THR A 97 3.77 -1.76 -13.27
N ILE A 98 4.29 -1.82 -12.04
CA ILE A 98 4.53 -3.07 -11.30
C ILE A 98 3.42 -3.28 -10.28
N ASP A 99 2.70 -4.39 -10.43
CA ASP A 99 1.58 -4.77 -9.57
C ASP A 99 2.07 -5.42 -8.27
N LYS A 100 2.94 -6.44 -8.40
CA LYS A 100 3.42 -7.25 -7.27
C LYS A 100 4.90 -7.57 -7.42
N VAL A 101 5.58 -7.74 -6.29
CA VAL A 101 6.95 -8.27 -6.22
C VAL A 101 6.95 -9.56 -5.41
N PHE A 102 7.37 -10.65 -6.03
CA PHE A 102 7.49 -11.95 -5.39
C PHE A 102 8.96 -12.22 -5.04
N ILE A 103 9.30 -12.36 -3.77
CA ILE A 103 10.66 -12.70 -3.32
C ILE A 103 10.81 -14.23 -3.35
N ALA A 104 11.64 -14.75 -4.25
CA ALA A 104 11.89 -16.16 -4.46
C ALA A 104 13.31 -16.57 -4.02
N ILE A 105 13.67 -16.25 -2.76
CA ILE A 105 14.98 -16.58 -2.17
C ILE A 105 14.75 -17.29 -0.83
N PRO A 106 14.39 -18.59 -0.84
CA PRO A 106 14.02 -19.33 0.38
C PRO A 106 15.20 -19.55 1.35
N SER A 107 16.44 -19.33 0.92
CA SER A 107 17.65 -19.41 1.76
C SER A 107 17.90 -18.16 2.62
N LEU A 108 17.11 -17.09 2.46
CA LEU A 108 17.26 -15.88 3.26
C LEU A 108 16.86 -16.13 4.72
N LYS A 109 17.76 -15.74 5.64
CA LYS A 109 17.43 -15.72 7.07
C LYS A 109 16.32 -14.68 7.35
N LYS A 110 15.49 -14.92 8.35
CA LYS A 110 14.33 -14.07 8.71
C LYS A 110 14.69 -12.58 8.77
N ASN A 111 15.80 -12.21 9.40
CA ASN A 111 16.25 -10.82 9.50
C ASN A 111 16.54 -10.19 8.12
N LYS A 112 17.08 -10.97 7.17
CA LYS A 112 17.34 -10.49 5.80
C LYS A 112 16.04 -10.34 5.01
N ILE A 113 15.06 -11.22 5.24
CA ILE A 113 13.72 -11.10 4.64
C ILE A 113 13.05 -9.81 5.11
N GLU A 114 13.10 -9.51 6.41
CA GLU A 114 12.55 -8.28 6.97
C GLU A 114 13.23 -7.02 6.42
N MET A 115 14.55 -7.03 6.29
CA MET A 115 15.29 -5.92 5.67
C MET A 115 14.91 -5.73 4.19
N MET A 116 14.78 -6.83 3.46
CA MET A 116 14.40 -6.82 2.05
C MET A 116 12.95 -6.34 1.88
N ASN A 117 12.04 -6.81 2.71
CA ASN A 117 10.66 -6.33 2.76
C ASN A 117 10.60 -4.82 3.05
N LYS A 118 11.33 -4.33 4.06
CA LYS A 118 11.43 -2.89 4.34
C LYS A 118 11.98 -2.10 3.14
N LYS A 119 12.98 -2.65 2.46
CA LYS A 119 13.58 -2.03 1.26
C LYS A 119 12.57 -1.98 0.11
N LEU A 120 11.89 -3.08 -0.18
CA LEU A 120 10.95 -3.20 -1.30
C LEU A 120 9.63 -2.45 -1.05
N ASN A 121 9.09 -2.52 0.16
CA ASN A 121 7.86 -1.83 0.55
C ASN A 121 7.93 -0.30 0.46
N LYS A 122 9.14 0.27 0.39
CA LYS A 122 9.33 1.70 0.09
C LYS A 122 8.92 2.07 -1.34
N PHE A 123 9.02 1.12 -2.27
CA PHE A 123 8.82 1.35 -3.69
C PHE A 123 7.61 0.62 -4.25
N PHE A 124 7.27 -0.55 -3.69
CA PHE A 124 6.22 -1.44 -4.18
C PHE A 124 5.15 -1.63 -3.13
N PHE A 125 3.93 -1.81 -3.58
CA PHE A 125 2.78 -1.90 -2.70
C PHE A 125 2.51 -3.34 -2.23
N ASP A 126 2.62 -4.33 -3.10
CA ASP A 126 2.35 -5.74 -2.81
C ASP A 126 3.65 -6.53 -2.95
N VAL A 127 4.28 -6.82 -1.82
CA VAL A 127 5.50 -7.63 -1.75
C VAL A 127 5.18 -8.94 -1.04
N ARG A 128 5.43 -10.05 -1.71
CA ARG A 128 5.18 -11.41 -1.22
C ARG A 128 6.46 -12.21 -1.19
N TYR A 129 6.62 -13.14 -0.27
CA TYR A 129 7.80 -13.98 -0.20
C TYR A 129 7.43 -15.46 -0.05
N LEU A 130 8.29 -16.34 -0.62
CA LEU A 130 8.20 -17.77 -0.42
C LEU A 130 8.57 -18.12 1.03
N PRO A 131 7.75 -18.87 1.75
CA PRO A 131 8.11 -19.39 3.06
C PRO A 131 9.25 -20.38 2.96
N GLU A 132 9.91 -20.69 4.10
CA GLU A 132 11.09 -21.55 4.18
C GLU A 132 10.91 -22.93 3.49
N LYS A 133 12.06 -23.57 3.15
CA LYS A 133 12.24 -24.82 2.36
C LYS A 133 11.23 -25.95 2.58
N LYS A 134 10.49 -26.03 3.69
CA LYS A 134 9.52 -27.08 3.98
C LYS A 134 8.36 -27.17 3.00
N PHE A 135 8.06 -26.10 2.27
CA PHE A 135 6.94 -26.05 1.33
C PHE A 135 7.32 -26.33 -0.13
N ILE A 136 8.63 -26.41 -0.42
CA ILE A 136 9.14 -26.64 -1.79
C ILE A 136 9.16 -28.15 -2.14
N LEU A 137 9.06 -29.01 -1.13
CA LEU A 137 9.17 -30.47 -1.31
C LEU A 137 7.89 -31.15 -1.80
N ASN A 138 6.77 -30.47 -1.81
CA ASN A 138 5.51 -30.97 -2.37
C ASN A 138 5.14 -30.14 -3.59
N ASP A 139 5.49 -30.58 -4.75
CA ASP A 139 5.28 -30.19 -6.16
C ASP A 139 4.27 -29.07 -6.54
N LYS A 140 3.60 -28.41 -5.61
CA LYS A 140 2.66 -27.31 -5.92
C LYS A 140 2.75 -26.20 -4.88
N ILE A 141 3.42 -25.10 -5.23
CA ILE A 141 3.35 -23.85 -4.46
C ILE A 141 1.95 -23.25 -4.63
N ASN A 142 1.17 -23.19 -3.57
CA ASN A 142 -0.09 -22.48 -3.61
C ASN A 142 0.15 -20.97 -3.42
N LEU A 143 -0.51 -20.09 -4.21
CA LEU A 143 -0.41 -18.64 -4.04
C LEU A 143 -0.82 -18.19 -2.63
N ASN A 144 -1.68 -18.97 -1.97
CA ASN A 144 -2.10 -18.70 -0.59
C ASN A 144 -0.98 -18.97 0.43
N ASP A 145 0.04 -19.75 0.05
CA ASP A 145 1.20 -20.06 0.91
C ASP A 145 2.26 -18.95 0.87
N LEU A 146 2.15 -18.03 -0.10
CA LEU A 146 3.02 -16.88 -0.17
C LEU A 146 2.65 -15.89 0.93
N LYS A 147 3.53 -15.73 1.92
CA LYS A 147 3.30 -14.80 3.02
C LYS A 147 3.28 -13.37 2.49
N ILE A 148 2.20 -12.66 2.77
CA ILE A 148 2.07 -11.23 2.56
C ILE A 148 2.42 -10.59 3.90
N ASP A 149 3.50 -9.81 3.93
CA ASP A 149 3.99 -9.19 5.18
C ASP A 149 3.18 -7.95 5.58
N GLN A 150 1.87 -7.97 5.31
CA GLN A 150 0.97 -6.87 5.65
C GLN A 150 -0.44 -7.40 5.99
N ILE A 151 -1.23 -6.53 6.58
CA ILE A 151 -2.61 -6.69 7.04
C ILE A 151 -3.52 -7.59 6.16
N ASN A 152 -3.19 -7.75 4.89
CA ASN A 152 -3.91 -8.59 3.95
C ASN A 152 -3.84 -10.09 4.26
N SER A 153 -2.84 -10.56 5.01
CA SER A 153 -2.72 -11.97 5.43
C SER A 153 -3.71 -12.37 6.52
N LEU A 154 -4.28 -11.39 7.21
CA LEU A 154 -5.25 -11.60 8.29
C LEU A 154 -6.71 -11.55 7.82
N ILE A 155 -6.94 -11.08 6.60
CA ILE A 155 -8.27 -10.93 6.03
C ILE A 155 -8.31 -11.76 4.74
N ASN A 156 -8.96 -12.92 4.79
CA ASN A 156 -9.21 -13.84 3.66
C ASN A 156 -10.18 -13.19 2.65
N ARG A 157 -9.87 -11.96 2.16
CA ARG A 157 -10.65 -11.23 1.17
C ARG A 157 -9.88 -11.14 -0.12
N GLU A 158 -10.53 -11.43 -1.25
CA GLU A 158 -9.98 -11.16 -2.57
C GLU A 158 -9.56 -9.69 -2.66
N GLN A 159 -8.33 -9.46 -3.09
CA GLN A 159 -7.87 -8.10 -3.36
C GLN A 159 -8.62 -7.57 -4.57
N ILE A 160 -9.43 -6.56 -4.39
CA ILE A 160 -9.97 -5.80 -5.50
C ILE A 160 -8.79 -5.18 -6.23
N HIS A 161 -8.60 -5.53 -7.50
CA HIS A 161 -7.55 -4.96 -8.34
C HIS A 161 -7.64 -3.44 -8.31
N ARG A 162 -6.61 -2.80 -7.76
CA ARG A 162 -6.59 -1.36 -7.54
C ARG A 162 -6.39 -0.66 -8.86
N LYS A 163 -7.47 -0.18 -9.45
CA LYS A 163 -7.37 0.85 -10.49
C LYS A 163 -6.62 2.04 -9.89
N LYS A 164 -5.66 2.61 -10.63
CA LYS A 164 -4.99 3.86 -10.24
C LYS A 164 -6.05 4.93 -10.04
N ILE A 165 -6.34 5.27 -8.79
CA ILE A 165 -7.25 6.37 -8.48
C ILE A 165 -6.41 7.64 -8.54
N HIS A 166 -6.41 8.33 -9.68
CA HIS A 166 -5.68 9.60 -9.85
C HIS A 166 -6.26 10.76 -9.02
N SER A 167 -7.32 10.52 -8.27
CA SER A 167 -8.08 11.53 -7.53
C SER A 167 -7.31 12.20 -6.36
N PHE A 168 -6.21 11.60 -5.87
CA PHE A 168 -5.46 12.15 -4.73
C PHE A 168 -4.29 13.05 -5.11
N LYS A 169 -3.84 13.08 -6.37
CA LYS A 169 -2.63 13.80 -6.80
C LYS A 169 -2.62 15.29 -6.44
N HIS A 170 -3.78 15.91 -6.38
CA HIS A 170 -3.93 17.33 -6.05
C HIS A 170 -4.50 17.58 -4.65
N LYS A 171 -4.76 16.52 -3.87
CA LYS A 171 -5.36 16.61 -2.56
C LYS A 171 -4.31 16.83 -1.46
N ASN A 172 -4.61 17.76 -0.56
CA ASN A 172 -3.95 17.89 0.73
C ASN A 172 -4.82 17.15 1.74
N VAL A 173 -4.34 16.03 2.27
CA VAL A 173 -5.14 15.09 3.04
C VAL A 173 -4.77 15.14 4.51
N LEU A 174 -5.77 15.22 5.38
CA LEU A 174 -5.65 14.98 6.81
C LEU A 174 -6.13 13.56 7.11
N VAL A 175 -5.29 12.74 7.73
CA VAL A 175 -5.65 11.41 8.20
C VAL A 175 -5.68 11.42 9.73
N THR A 176 -6.82 11.08 10.34
CA THR A 176 -6.92 10.92 11.79
C THR A 176 -6.73 9.46 12.19
N GLY A 177 -6.17 9.19 13.36
CA GLY A 177 -5.77 7.83 13.74
C GLY A 177 -4.61 7.30 12.90
N ALA A 178 -3.71 8.21 12.49
CA ALA A 178 -2.67 7.96 11.49
C ALA A 178 -1.63 6.92 11.90
N VAL A 179 -1.46 6.65 13.18
CA VAL A 179 -0.51 5.64 13.68
C VAL A 179 -1.16 4.30 13.99
N GLY A 180 -2.50 4.24 13.97
CA GLY A 180 -3.25 2.99 14.04
C GLY A 180 -3.05 2.16 12.76
N THR A 181 -3.40 0.87 12.82
CA THR A 181 -3.20 -0.07 11.71
C THR A 181 -3.80 0.41 10.39
N ILE A 182 -5.05 0.91 10.43
CA ILE A 182 -5.77 1.37 9.23
C ILE A 182 -5.27 2.75 8.79
N GLY A 183 -5.16 3.70 9.72
CA GLY A 183 -4.70 5.05 9.39
C GLY A 183 -3.28 5.08 8.82
N HIS A 184 -2.38 4.26 9.38
CA HIS A 184 -1.02 4.10 8.87
C HIS A 184 -1.01 3.57 7.44
N GLU A 185 -1.81 2.55 7.16
CA GLU A 185 -1.92 2.00 5.80
C GLU A 185 -2.54 3.01 4.82
N ILE A 186 -3.54 3.78 5.26
CA ILE A 186 -4.09 4.88 4.45
C ILE A 186 -3.00 5.91 4.13
N CYS A 187 -2.20 6.34 5.11
CA CYS A 187 -1.08 7.26 4.88
C CYS A 187 -0.09 6.69 3.86
N ARG A 188 0.26 5.41 3.97
CA ARG A 188 1.15 4.73 3.04
C ARG A 188 0.57 4.70 1.62
N GLN A 189 -0.73 4.43 1.48
CA GLN A 189 -1.40 4.43 0.18
C GLN A 189 -1.49 5.82 -0.43
N LEU A 190 -1.74 6.84 0.36
CA LEU A 190 -1.76 8.23 -0.11
C LEU A 190 -0.37 8.66 -0.63
N VAL A 191 0.71 8.23 0.01
CA VAL A 191 2.08 8.43 -0.50
C VAL A 191 2.24 7.74 -1.85
N PHE A 192 1.81 6.48 -1.96
CA PHE A 192 1.84 5.72 -3.21
C PHE A 192 1.01 6.38 -4.32
N GLN A 193 -0.18 6.90 -4.00
CA GLN A 193 -1.06 7.62 -4.92
C GLN A 193 -0.58 9.05 -5.22
N LYS A 194 0.59 9.46 -4.71
CA LYS A 194 1.19 10.79 -4.92
C LYS A 194 0.27 11.94 -4.47
N ALA A 195 -0.42 11.78 -3.34
CA ALA A 195 -1.13 12.90 -2.73
C ALA A 195 -0.18 14.09 -2.55
N LYS A 196 -0.70 15.31 -2.76
CA LYS A 196 0.13 16.54 -2.76
C LYS A 196 0.75 16.78 -1.39
N LYS A 197 -0.04 16.61 -0.32
CA LYS A 197 0.39 16.74 1.07
C LYS A 197 -0.38 15.76 1.94
N ILE A 198 0.28 15.17 2.92
CA ILE A 198 -0.34 14.23 3.86
C ILE A 198 0.03 14.66 5.28
N ILE A 199 -0.99 15.00 6.07
CA ILE A 199 -0.86 15.27 7.50
C ILE A 199 -1.54 14.13 8.23
N GLY A 200 -0.82 13.43 9.09
CA GLY A 200 -1.36 12.40 9.97
C GLY A 200 -1.48 12.94 11.38
N ILE A 201 -2.62 12.80 12.03
CA ILE A 201 -2.79 13.12 13.45
C ILE A 201 -3.15 11.87 14.25
N ASP A 202 -2.65 11.83 15.46
CA ASP A 202 -3.02 10.81 16.45
C ASP A 202 -2.87 11.40 17.85
N HIS A 203 -3.57 10.84 18.83
CA HIS A 203 -3.44 11.21 20.25
C HIS A 203 -2.36 10.37 20.98
N SER A 204 -1.85 9.30 20.33
CA SER A 204 -0.84 8.43 20.88
C SER A 204 0.57 8.97 20.59
N GLU A 205 1.22 9.59 21.58
CA GLU A 205 2.61 10.02 21.47
C GLU A 205 3.55 8.85 21.14
N ILE A 206 3.41 7.73 21.85
CA ILE A 206 4.20 6.51 21.62
C ILE A 206 4.00 6.01 20.19
N GLY A 207 2.75 5.98 19.71
CA GLY A 207 2.45 5.56 18.35
C GLY A 207 3.10 6.47 17.31
N ILE A 208 3.07 7.79 17.51
CA ILE A 208 3.74 8.76 16.64
C ILE A 208 5.25 8.52 16.63
N TYR A 209 5.87 8.39 17.79
CA TYR A 209 7.31 8.14 17.91
C TYR A 209 7.72 6.86 17.15
N GLN A 210 7.00 5.76 17.35
CA GLN A 210 7.28 4.48 16.69
C GLN A 210 7.10 4.54 15.17
N LYS A 211 6.08 5.25 14.68
CA LYS A 211 5.73 5.30 13.26
C LYS A 211 6.41 6.42 12.46
N LYS A 212 7.02 7.39 13.15
CA LYS A 212 7.67 8.53 12.51
C LYS A 212 8.73 8.14 11.48
N ASN A 213 9.48 7.05 11.74
CA ASN A 213 10.52 6.56 10.84
C ASN A 213 9.99 5.64 9.73
N GLU A 214 8.78 5.07 9.91
CA GLU A 214 8.16 4.16 8.94
C GLU A 214 7.37 4.90 7.86
N LEU A 215 6.71 5.99 8.26
CA LEU A 215 5.99 6.86 7.36
C LEU A 215 6.95 7.90 6.80
N GLU A 216 7.67 7.58 5.77
CA GLU A 216 8.59 8.42 4.99
C GLU A 216 8.46 9.96 5.23
N LYS A 217 9.49 10.74 4.88
CA LYS A 217 9.50 12.23 4.91
C LYS A 217 8.28 12.91 4.25
N LYS A 218 7.41 12.13 3.59
CA LYS A 218 6.22 12.61 2.87
C LYS A 218 4.95 12.73 3.73
N VAL A 219 4.92 12.10 4.92
CA VAL A 219 3.80 12.20 5.87
C VAL A 219 4.25 12.99 7.08
N GLN A 220 3.60 14.12 7.33
CA GLN A 220 3.86 14.92 8.53
C GLN A 220 2.95 14.43 9.66
N LEU A 221 3.51 13.69 10.63
CA LEU A 221 2.79 13.25 11.82
C LEU A 221 2.76 14.36 12.87
N GLN A 222 1.59 14.55 13.51
CA GLN A 222 1.38 15.53 14.58
C GLN A 222 0.56 14.93 15.72
N LEU A 223 0.98 15.22 16.94
CA LEU A 223 0.23 14.87 18.15
C LEU A 223 -0.98 15.81 18.26
N SER A 224 -2.19 15.26 18.16
CA SER A 224 -3.43 16.03 18.27
C SER A 224 -4.61 15.13 18.59
N ASN A 225 -5.59 15.69 19.31
CA ASN A 225 -6.86 15.03 19.61
C ASN A 225 -7.94 15.50 18.61
N ILE A 226 -8.78 14.57 18.15
CA ILE A 226 -9.90 14.89 17.24
C ILE A 226 -10.98 15.75 17.88
N ASN A 227 -11.02 15.86 19.21
CA ASN A 227 -11.91 16.76 19.95
C ASN A 227 -11.35 18.19 20.10
N ASP A 228 -10.09 18.43 19.77
CA ASP A 228 -9.49 19.77 19.80
C ASP A 228 -9.78 20.55 18.52
N SER A 229 -10.93 21.18 18.47
CA SER A 229 -11.37 21.97 17.30
C SER A 229 -10.45 23.13 16.98
N ILE A 230 -9.80 23.74 17.98
CA ILE A 230 -8.91 24.89 17.78
C ILE A 230 -7.66 24.46 17.02
N THR A 231 -6.99 23.42 17.52
CA THR A 231 -5.78 22.88 16.88
C THR A 231 -6.09 22.35 15.49
N LEU A 232 -7.20 21.61 15.32
CA LEU A 232 -7.60 21.09 14.02
C LEU A 232 -7.88 22.19 12.99
N ASN A 233 -8.58 23.26 13.36
CA ASN A 233 -8.82 24.39 12.45
C ASN A 233 -7.52 25.09 12.06
N LYS A 234 -6.55 25.26 12.99
CA LYS A 234 -5.23 25.81 12.69
C LYS A 234 -4.48 24.91 11.69
N LEU A 235 -4.48 23.59 11.90
CA LEU A 235 -3.85 22.62 11.01
C LEU A 235 -4.45 22.65 9.60
N ILE A 236 -5.75 22.65 9.50
CA ILE A 236 -6.49 22.67 8.24
C ILE A 236 -6.13 23.90 7.42
N LYS A 237 -6.16 25.09 8.03
CA LYS A 237 -5.80 26.33 7.38
C LYS A 237 -4.32 26.37 6.98
N LYS A 238 -3.42 26.03 7.92
CA LYS A 238 -1.96 26.04 7.68
C LYS A 238 -1.56 25.13 6.52
N HIS A 239 -2.17 23.97 6.41
CA HIS A 239 -1.79 22.97 5.40
C HIS A 239 -2.72 22.98 4.18
N LYS A 240 -3.73 23.86 4.14
CA LYS A 240 -4.74 23.96 3.07
C LYS A 240 -5.37 22.61 2.79
N ILE A 241 -5.82 21.92 3.84
CA ILE A 241 -6.45 20.59 3.75
C ILE A 241 -7.75 20.72 2.96
N ASN A 242 -7.99 19.80 2.04
CA ASN A 242 -9.21 19.70 1.24
C ASN A 242 -9.86 18.31 1.26
N LEU A 243 -9.26 17.38 2.01
CA LEU A 243 -9.84 16.06 2.27
C LEU A 243 -9.46 15.59 3.68
N ILE A 244 -10.43 15.13 4.45
CA ILE A 244 -10.22 14.47 5.73
C ILE A 244 -10.57 12.99 5.57
N ILE A 245 -9.67 12.08 5.99
CA ILE A 245 -9.95 10.64 6.12
C ILE A 245 -9.93 10.31 7.60
N HIS A 246 -11.11 10.05 8.15
CA HIS A 246 -11.30 9.82 9.57
C HIS A 246 -11.22 8.33 9.90
N ALA A 247 -10.05 7.88 10.40
CA ALA A 247 -9.80 6.51 10.84
C ALA A 247 -9.57 6.40 12.37
N ALA A 248 -9.60 7.51 13.10
CA ALA A 248 -9.50 7.50 14.56
C ALA A 248 -10.79 6.93 15.18
N ALA A 249 -10.65 5.92 16.04
CA ALA A 249 -11.73 5.40 16.86
C ALA A 249 -11.15 4.53 17.99
N TYR A 250 -11.78 4.52 19.14
CA TYR A 250 -11.61 3.45 20.12
C TYR A 250 -12.33 2.20 19.60
N LYS A 251 -11.67 1.02 19.65
CA LYS A 251 -12.15 -0.18 18.94
C LYS A 251 -12.18 -1.47 19.76
N HIS A 252 -11.63 -1.48 20.96
CA HIS A 252 -11.57 -2.68 21.80
C HIS A 252 -12.91 -2.87 22.55
N VAL A 253 -13.74 -3.78 22.06
CA VAL A 253 -15.11 -4.00 22.53
C VAL A 253 -15.16 -4.11 24.05
N ASN A 254 -14.41 -5.07 24.66
CA ASN A 254 -14.45 -5.31 26.10
C ASN A 254 -14.11 -4.04 26.91
N ILE A 255 -13.14 -3.25 26.45
CA ILE A 255 -12.78 -2.00 27.15
C ILE A 255 -13.90 -0.96 27.04
N LEU A 256 -14.57 -0.90 25.91
CA LEU A 256 -15.61 0.12 25.66
C LEU A 256 -16.91 -0.19 26.40
N GLU A 257 -17.22 -1.46 26.66
CA GLU A 257 -18.39 -1.84 27.49
C GLU A 257 -18.26 -1.26 28.91
N ASP A 258 -17.04 -1.22 29.46
CA ASP A 258 -16.75 -0.65 30.78
C ASP A 258 -16.51 0.88 30.75
N ASN A 259 -16.33 1.46 29.54
CA ASN A 259 -15.92 2.87 29.37
C ASN A 259 -16.78 3.61 28.35
N ILE A 260 -18.09 3.54 28.51
CA ILE A 260 -19.08 4.06 27.55
C ILE A 260 -18.89 5.56 27.28
N LEU A 261 -18.69 6.37 28.32
CA LEU A 261 -18.51 7.82 28.15
C LEU A 261 -17.26 8.15 27.32
N SER A 262 -16.19 7.41 27.52
CA SER A 262 -14.96 7.58 26.73
C SER A 262 -15.20 7.20 25.26
N ALA A 263 -15.95 6.11 25.01
CA ALA A 263 -16.33 5.68 23.67
C ALA A 263 -17.19 6.75 22.96
N VAL A 264 -18.20 7.26 23.64
CA VAL A 264 -19.09 8.32 23.13
C VAL A 264 -18.29 9.59 22.82
N ASN A 265 -17.47 10.03 23.77
CA ASN A 265 -16.68 11.25 23.61
C ASN A 265 -15.71 11.15 22.43
N ASN A 266 -14.98 10.04 22.31
CA ASN A 266 -14.01 9.87 21.21
C ASN A 266 -14.70 9.57 19.88
N ASN A 267 -15.59 8.56 19.83
CA ASN A 267 -16.10 8.07 18.56
C ASN A 267 -17.24 8.93 18.00
N ILE A 268 -18.12 9.47 18.86
CA ILE A 268 -19.28 10.26 18.44
C ILE A 268 -18.92 11.75 18.40
N PHE A 269 -18.51 12.33 19.53
CA PHE A 269 -18.22 13.77 19.56
C PHE A 269 -16.98 14.13 18.74
N GLY A 270 -15.96 13.26 18.69
CA GLY A 270 -14.82 13.43 17.78
C GLY A 270 -15.26 13.44 16.32
N THR A 271 -16.15 12.53 15.90
CA THR A 271 -16.71 12.53 14.54
C THR A 271 -17.55 13.78 14.29
N LYS A 272 -18.43 14.17 15.23
CA LYS A 272 -19.23 15.40 15.13
C LYS A 272 -18.33 16.62 14.92
N ASN A 273 -17.27 16.77 15.71
CA ASN A 273 -16.33 17.88 15.58
C ASN A 273 -15.70 17.92 14.18
N LEU A 274 -15.31 16.78 13.62
CA LEU A 274 -14.77 16.71 12.26
C LEU A 274 -15.83 17.05 11.20
N CYS A 275 -17.09 16.66 11.37
CA CYS A 275 -18.18 17.06 10.49
C CYS A 275 -18.39 18.58 10.50
N GLU A 276 -18.40 19.21 11.67
CA GLU A 276 -18.55 20.66 11.82
C GLU A 276 -17.39 21.41 11.16
N ILE A 277 -16.15 20.95 11.38
CA ILE A 277 -14.95 21.52 10.79
C ILE A 277 -14.97 21.35 9.26
N SER A 278 -15.33 20.17 8.76
CA SER A 278 -15.45 19.85 7.34
C SER A 278 -16.44 20.79 6.66
N ARG A 279 -17.64 20.92 7.22
CA ARG A 279 -18.69 21.84 6.73
C ARG A 279 -18.21 23.30 6.74
N LYS A 280 -17.68 23.79 7.87
CA LYS A 280 -17.22 25.17 8.01
C LYS A 280 -16.14 25.57 7.02
N ASN A 281 -15.28 24.64 6.63
CA ASN A 281 -14.13 24.88 5.74
C ASN A 281 -14.36 24.36 4.32
N ASN A 282 -15.53 23.83 3.99
CA ASN A 282 -15.88 23.21 2.70
C ASN A 282 -14.85 22.13 2.28
N ILE A 283 -14.67 21.13 3.14
CA ILE A 283 -13.69 20.05 2.98
C ILE A 283 -14.43 18.73 2.88
N ASP A 284 -13.99 17.86 1.95
CA ASP A 284 -14.49 16.49 1.85
C ASP A 284 -14.13 15.69 3.12
N LEU A 285 -15.08 14.90 3.65
CA LEU A 285 -14.88 14.02 4.80
C LEU A 285 -15.26 12.58 4.48
N ILE A 286 -14.32 11.66 4.68
CA ILE A 286 -14.53 10.22 4.55
C ILE A 286 -14.38 9.58 5.92
N LEU A 287 -15.42 8.89 6.39
CA LEU A 287 -15.40 8.11 7.63
C LEU A 287 -15.04 6.65 7.32
N ILE A 288 -14.07 6.12 8.04
CA ILE A 288 -13.81 4.67 8.06
C ILE A 288 -14.74 4.04 9.10
N SER A 289 -15.66 3.18 8.65
CA SER A 289 -16.60 2.48 9.51
C SER A 289 -16.30 0.99 9.64
N THR A 290 -17.23 0.22 10.18
CA THR A 290 -17.09 -1.23 10.46
C THR A 290 -18.40 -1.95 10.19
N ASP A 291 -18.33 -3.25 9.89
CA ASP A 291 -19.48 -4.15 9.79
C ASP A 291 -20.33 -4.20 11.08
N LYS A 292 -19.73 -3.95 12.24
CA LYS A 292 -20.42 -3.89 13.53
C LYS A 292 -21.41 -2.73 13.66
N ALA A 293 -21.33 -1.73 12.76
CA ALA A 293 -22.29 -0.63 12.70
C ALA A 293 -23.60 -1.01 12.02
N ALA A 294 -23.63 -2.03 11.16
CA ALA A 294 -24.82 -2.44 10.41
C ALA A 294 -25.93 -3.02 11.33
N LYS A 295 -25.54 -3.91 12.27
CA LYS A 295 -26.43 -4.46 13.32
C LYS A 295 -25.69 -4.35 14.66
N PRO A 296 -25.72 -3.19 15.32
CA PRO A 296 -24.91 -2.97 16.51
C PRO A 296 -25.44 -3.78 17.70
N THR A 297 -24.54 -4.54 18.33
CA THR A 297 -24.77 -5.29 19.56
C THR A 297 -23.78 -4.94 20.66
N SER A 298 -22.90 -3.95 20.40
CA SER A 298 -21.85 -3.51 21.33
C SER A 298 -21.75 -1.98 21.32
N ILE A 299 -21.15 -1.41 22.36
CA ILE A 299 -20.89 0.04 22.46
C ILE A 299 -20.06 0.51 21.25
N LEU A 300 -19.07 -0.27 20.81
CA LEU A 300 -18.36 0.03 19.57
C LEU A 300 -19.31 0.14 18.38
N GLY A 301 -20.18 -0.85 18.18
CA GLY A 301 -21.12 -0.87 17.06
C GLY A 301 -22.08 0.32 17.10
N TYR A 302 -22.67 0.61 18.26
CA TYR A 302 -23.58 1.76 18.45
C TYR A 302 -22.87 3.09 18.18
N THR A 303 -21.65 3.29 18.73
CA THR A 303 -20.93 4.56 18.52
C THR A 303 -20.56 4.77 17.05
N LYS A 304 -20.21 3.71 16.33
CA LYS A 304 -19.92 3.78 14.88
C LYS A 304 -21.19 4.01 14.07
N ARG A 305 -22.31 3.39 14.42
CA ARG A 305 -23.61 3.64 13.77
C ARG A 305 -24.04 5.10 13.90
N VAL A 306 -23.91 5.67 15.10
CA VAL A 306 -24.19 7.10 15.31
C VAL A 306 -23.24 7.98 14.51
N SER A 307 -21.97 7.59 14.41
CA SER A 307 -20.98 8.31 13.57
C SER A 307 -21.37 8.32 12.08
N GLU A 308 -21.89 7.21 11.54
CA GLU A 308 -22.43 7.14 10.16
C GLU A 308 -23.62 8.10 9.99
N GLN A 309 -24.57 8.09 10.94
CA GLN A 309 -25.74 8.98 10.91
C GLN A 309 -25.34 10.45 10.98
N LEU A 310 -24.31 10.81 11.73
CA LEU A 310 -23.77 12.17 11.74
C LEU A 310 -23.25 12.58 10.34
N ILE A 311 -22.50 11.73 9.67
CA ILE A 311 -22.02 12.01 8.29
C ILE A 311 -23.21 12.22 7.35
N GLU A 312 -24.21 11.36 7.40
CA GLU A 312 -25.43 11.49 6.58
C GLU A 312 -26.16 12.81 6.85
N PHE A 313 -26.39 13.15 8.13
CA PHE A 313 -27.04 14.38 8.55
C PHE A 313 -26.32 15.64 8.02
N TYR A 314 -25.00 15.69 8.15
CA TYR A 314 -24.22 16.83 7.68
C TYR A 314 -24.17 16.93 6.14
N ASN A 315 -24.19 15.80 5.42
CA ASN A 315 -24.24 15.77 3.95
C ASN A 315 -25.58 16.27 3.42
N ILE A 316 -26.71 15.82 3.95
CA ILE A 316 -28.06 16.23 3.53
C ILE A 316 -28.25 17.75 3.70
N ASN A 317 -27.74 18.31 4.79
CA ASN A 317 -27.86 19.75 5.06
C ASN A 317 -26.93 20.60 4.18
N ASN A 318 -25.89 20.04 3.57
CA ASN A 318 -25.09 20.73 2.54
C ASN A 318 -25.83 20.84 1.20
N ILE A 319 -26.61 19.82 0.82
CA ILE A 319 -27.39 19.83 -0.45
C ILE A 319 -28.53 20.87 -0.42
N LYS A 320 -29.07 21.16 0.75
CA LYS A 320 -30.17 22.14 0.90
C LYS A 320 -29.71 23.60 0.92
N ASN A 321 -28.42 23.88 1.05
CA ASN A 321 -27.86 25.24 1.18
C ASN A 321 -27.03 25.65 -0.07
N ASN A 322 -27.02 24.86 -1.12
CA ASN A 322 -26.53 25.16 -2.47
C ASN A 322 -27.71 25.20 -3.44
#